data_16b334a7f0ac0a40692ac285762d177e
#
_entry.id   16b334a7f0ac0a40692ac285762d177e
#
_cell.length_a   1.000
_cell.length_b   1.000
_cell.length_c   1.000
_cell.angle_alpha   90.00
_cell.angle_beta   90.00
_cell.angle_gamma   90.00
#
_symmetry.space_group_name_H-M   'P 1'
#
loop_
_entity.id
_entity.type
_entity.pdbx_description
1 polymer ?
#
loop_
_entity_poly.entity_id
_entity_poly.type
_entity_poly.pdbx_seq_one_letter_code
_entity_poly.pdbx_strand_id
1 'polypeptide(L)'
;MSIIFHESSKTFHLYNNNISYIMTVLPNGHLGNLYFGKRIHDREDFSYLLEMKQRAMTACVYEGNRKFSLEHLKLEYPVYGSSDYRYPAMEILQENGSRISDFTYVSYTIAAGKPKLQGLPATYTEKD
;
A
#
# COMPACT_ATOMS: atom_id res chain seq x y z
N MET A 1 -16.28 -11.56 -2.80
CA MET A 1 -14.90 -11.04 -2.93
C MET A 1 -13.95 -12.02 -2.30
N SER A 2 -12.85 -12.34 -2.97
CA SER A 2 -11.81 -13.25 -2.46
C SER A 2 -10.54 -12.46 -2.18
N ILE A 3 -9.80 -12.88 -1.17
CA ILE A 3 -8.52 -12.28 -0.79
C ILE A 3 -7.48 -13.40 -0.72
N ILE A 4 -6.39 -13.25 -1.45
CA ILE A 4 -5.22 -14.13 -1.40
C ILE A 4 -4.06 -13.31 -0.86
N PHE A 5 -3.28 -13.91 0.03
CA PHE A 5 -2.00 -13.36 0.48
C PHE A 5 -0.87 -14.30 0.08
N HIS A 6 0.07 -13.79 -0.68
CA HIS A 6 1.28 -14.50 -1.09
C HIS A 6 2.41 -14.19 -0.10
N GLU A 7 2.74 -15.16 0.73
CA GLU A 7 3.70 -14.98 1.82
C GLU A 7 5.11 -14.68 1.33
N SER A 8 5.52 -15.28 0.23
CA SER A 8 6.86 -15.11 -0.36
C SER A 8 7.11 -13.71 -0.90
N SER A 9 6.10 -13.12 -1.55
CA SER A 9 6.17 -11.78 -2.15
C SER A 9 5.53 -10.70 -1.28
N LYS A 10 4.94 -11.07 -0.12
CA LYS A 10 4.18 -10.18 0.76
C LYS A 10 3.10 -9.39 0.01
N THR A 11 2.42 -10.04 -0.93
CA THR A 11 1.46 -9.41 -1.82
C THR A 11 0.04 -9.86 -1.50
N PHE A 12 -0.86 -8.90 -1.44
CA PHE A 12 -2.30 -9.12 -1.29
C PHE A 12 -2.97 -8.96 -2.64
N HIS A 13 -3.76 -9.95 -3.04
CA HIS A 13 -4.63 -9.88 -4.21
C HIS A 13 -6.09 -10.00 -3.79
N LEU A 14 -6.81 -8.89 -3.85
CA LEU A 14 -8.24 -8.82 -3.58
C LEU A 14 -8.97 -8.80 -4.93
N TYR A 15 -9.94 -9.68 -5.11
CA TYR A 15 -10.65 -9.75 -6.39
C TYR A 15 -12.10 -10.21 -6.25
N ASN A 16 -12.89 -9.87 -7.24
CA ASN A 16 -14.21 -10.44 -7.50
C ASN A 16 -14.30 -10.85 -8.98
N ASN A 17 -15.50 -11.01 -9.52
CA ASN A 17 -15.69 -11.42 -10.91
C ASN A 17 -15.21 -10.36 -11.92
N ASN A 18 -15.15 -9.09 -11.53
CA ASN A 18 -14.94 -7.96 -12.42
C ASN A 18 -13.62 -7.23 -12.23
N ILE A 19 -13.13 -7.15 -10.99
CA ILE A 19 -11.97 -6.32 -10.63
C ILE A 19 -10.92 -7.09 -9.85
N SER A 20 -9.69 -6.62 -9.97
CA SER A 20 -8.56 -6.97 -9.11
C SER A 20 -7.99 -5.73 -8.46
N TYR A 21 -7.64 -5.85 -7.19
CA TYR A 21 -6.90 -4.87 -6.41
C TYR A 21 -5.70 -5.55 -5.76
N ILE A 22 -4.50 -5.05 -6.08
CA ILE A 22 -3.25 -5.70 -5.66
C ILE A 22 -2.38 -4.67 -4.96
N MET A 23 -1.91 -5.04 -3.78
CA MET A 23 -0.98 -4.25 -2.98
C MET A 23 0.11 -5.17 -2.41
N THR A 24 1.25 -4.60 -2.09
CA THR A 24 2.39 -5.32 -1.53
C THR A 24 3.03 -4.58 -0.38
N VAL A 25 3.70 -5.31 0.50
CA VAL A 25 4.58 -4.71 1.50
C VAL A 25 5.92 -4.39 0.83
N LEU A 26 6.25 -3.12 0.79
CA LEU A 26 7.50 -2.62 0.20
C LEU A 26 8.70 -2.91 1.13
N PRO A 27 9.94 -2.86 0.62
CA PRO A 27 11.14 -3.10 1.43
C PRO A 27 11.25 -2.24 2.69
N ASN A 28 10.73 -1.03 2.67
CA ASN A 28 10.70 -0.13 3.83
C ASN A 28 9.49 -0.35 4.77
N GLY A 29 8.69 -1.37 4.54
CA GLY A 29 7.52 -1.71 5.35
C GLY A 29 6.23 -0.95 4.98
N HIS A 30 6.26 -0.02 4.05
CA HIS A 30 5.04 0.65 3.59
C HIS A 30 4.19 -0.26 2.70
N LEU A 31 2.89 0.00 2.61
CA LEU A 31 2.02 -0.67 1.66
C LEU A 31 2.03 0.06 0.31
N GLY A 32 2.50 -0.63 -0.71
CA GLY A 32 2.52 -0.13 -2.08
C GLY A 32 1.33 -0.63 -2.89
N ASN A 33 0.70 0.27 -3.66
CA ASN A 33 -0.33 -0.08 -4.63
C ASN A 33 0.33 -0.60 -5.91
N LEU A 34 -0.05 -1.79 -6.36
CA LEU A 34 0.45 -2.38 -7.59
C LEU A 34 -0.54 -2.26 -8.73
N TYR A 35 -1.80 -2.55 -8.46
CA TYR A 35 -2.82 -2.61 -9.50
C TYR A 35 -4.22 -2.37 -8.96
N PHE A 36 -5.01 -1.62 -9.69
CA PHE A 36 -6.46 -1.56 -9.55
C PHE A 36 -7.10 -1.48 -10.93
N GLY A 37 -7.95 -2.44 -11.27
CA GLY A 37 -8.58 -2.48 -12.58
C GLY A 37 -9.36 -3.76 -12.86
N LYS A 38 -9.57 -4.07 -14.13
CA LYS A 38 -10.24 -5.31 -14.53
C LYS A 38 -9.55 -6.53 -13.92
N ARG A 39 -10.35 -7.56 -13.62
CA ARG A 39 -9.82 -8.80 -13.07
C ARG A 39 -8.68 -9.36 -13.90
N ILE A 40 -7.59 -9.68 -13.24
CA ILE A 40 -6.43 -10.37 -13.82
C ILE A 40 -6.22 -11.70 -13.12
N HIS A 41 -5.47 -12.60 -13.76
CA HIS A 41 -5.10 -13.86 -13.16
C HIS A 41 -4.20 -13.65 -11.96
N ASP A 42 -4.40 -14.47 -10.93
CA ASP A 42 -3.56 -14.49 -9.75
C ASP A 42 -2.16 -15.04 -10.09
N ARG A 43 -1.16 -14.48 -9.43
CA ARG A 43 0.25 -14.88 -9.54
C ARG A 43 0.92 -14.76 -8.18
N GLU A 44 1.91 -15.58 -7.95
CA GLU A 44 2.73 -15.56 -6.74
C GLU A 44 3.49 -14.24 -6.56
N ASP A 45 3.88 -13.60 -7.66
CA ASP A 45 4.65 -12.35 -7.66
C ASP A 45 4.11 -11.35 -8.69
N PHE A 46 3.88 -10.13 -8.22
CA PHE A 46 3.48 -8.97 -9.00
C PHE A 46 4.52 -7.84 -8.97
N SER A 47 5.74 -8.13 -8.56
CA SER A 47 6.81 -7.12 -8.42
C SER A 47 7.14 -6.39 -9.73
N TYR A 48 6.85 -7.01 -10.88
CA TYR A 48 7.01 -6.38 -12.20
C TYR A 48 6.11 -5.14 -12.40
N LEU A 49 5.10 -4.94 -11.56
CA LEU A 49 4.26 -3.74 -11.56
C LEU A 49 4.85 -2.59 -10.74
N LEU A 50 5.91 -2.85 -9.96
CA LEU A 50 6.63 -1.80 -9.23
C LEU A 50 7.54 -1.02 -10.17
N GLU A 51 7.49 0.30 -10.09
CA GLU A 51 8.43 1.15 -10.80
C GLU A 51 9.75 1.24 -10.04
N MET A 52 10.67 0.33 -10.32
CA MET A 52 12.00 0.24 -9.70
C MET A 52 13.06 0.80 -10.65
N LYS A 53 13.11 2.14 -10.77
CA LYS A 53 14.06 2.83 -11.66
C LYS A 53 14.99 3.73 -10.89
N GLN A 54 16.27 3.64 -11.23
CA GLN A 54 17.23 4.65 -10.78
C GLN A 54 16.99 5.96 -11.53
N ARG A 55 16.81 7.05 -10.80
CA ARG A 55 16.74 8.40 -11.35
C ARG A 55 17.84 9.26 -10.75
N ALA A 56 18.36 10.20 -11.54
CA ALA A 56 19.29 11.19 -11.04
C ALA A 56 18.62 12.06 -9.96
N MET A 57 19.35 12.41 -8.93
CA MET A 57 18.90 13.29 -7.84
C MET A 57 17.68 12.77 -7.06
N THR A 58 17.47 11.46 -7.01
CA THR A 58 16.46 10.86 -6.17
C THR A 58 16.72 11.17 -4.70
N ALA A 59 15.76 11.80 -4.03
CA ALA A 59 15.91 12.27 -2.64
C ALA A 59 16.09 11.13 -1.64
N CYS A 60 15.65 9.92 -1.96
CA CYS A 60 15.63 8.81 -1.04
C CYS A 60 16.15 7.52 -1.63
N VAL A 61 17.23 7.09 -1.02
CA VAL A 61 17.84 5.79 -1.27
C VAL A 61 17.67 4.95 -0.02
N TYR A 62 16.76 3.97 -0.07
CA TYR A 62 16.56 3.05 1.03
C TYR A 62 17.67 2.00 1.05
N GLU A 63 18.41 1.93 2.15
CA GLU A 63 19.50 0.96 2.35
C GLU A 63 20.48 0.84 1.17
N GLY A 64 20.80 1.94 0.51
CA GLY A 64 21.69 1.94 -0.64
C GLY A 64 21.06 1.49 -1.96
N ASN A 65 19.80 1.07 -1.98
CA ASN A 65 19.10 0.66 -3.19
C ASN A 65 18.63 1.87 -4.00
N ARG A 66 19.45 2.29 -4.96
CA ARG A 66 19.16 3.46 -5.82
C ARG A 66 17.96 3.29 -6.75
N LYS A 67 17.42 2.08 -6.89
CA LYS A 67 16.22 1.82 -7.69
C LYS A 67 14.93 1.99 -6.89
N PHE A 68 15.01 2.03 -5.56
CA PHE A 68 13.87 2.18 -4.68
C PHE A 68 13.74 3.64 -4.24
N SER A 69 12.67 4.29 -4.65
CA SER A 69 12.34 5.65 -4.25
C SER A 69 10.84 5.81 -4.09
N LEU A 70 10.41 6.35 -2.96
CA LEU A 70 8.99 6.63 -2.69
C LEU A 70 8.39 7.68 -3.62
N GLU A 71 9.21 8.54 -4.24
CA GLU A 71 8.74 9.55 -5.20
C GLU A 71 7.98 8.96 -6.40
N HIS A 72 8.27 7.70 -6.75
CA HIS A 72 7.72 7.05 -7.94
C HIS A 72 6.71 5.96 -7.62
N LEU A 73 6.69 5.51 -6.39
CA LEU A 73 5.80 4.45 -5.96
C LEU A 73 4.44 5.01 -5.55
N LYS A 74 3.39 4.26 -5.84
CA LYS A 74 2.05 4.55 -5.35
C LYS A 74 1.91 3.86 -4.00
N LEU A 75 1.63 4.62 -2.96
CA LEU A 75 1.38 4.09 -1.62
C LEU A 75 -0.11 4.01 -1.35
N GLU A 76 -0.54 2.98 -0.63
CA GLU A 76 -1.92 2.84 -0.18
C GLU A 76 -2.31 3.93 0.81
N TYR A 77 -1.38 4.30 1.66
CA TYR A 77 -1.60 5.28 2.71
C TYR A 77 -0.37 6.17 2.88
N PRO A 78 -0.14 7.11 1.94
CA PRO A 78 1.03 7.99 2.01
C PRO A 78 0.95 8.92 3.23
N VAL A 79 2.08 9.06 3.92
CA VAL A 79 2.29 9.98 5.04
C VAL A 79 3.39 10.96 4.70
N TYR A 80 3.45 12.08 5.39
CA TYR A 80 4.46 13.10 5.15
C TYR A 80 5.75 12.81 5.92
N GLY A 81 6.85 13.00 5.27
CA GLY A 81 8.17 12.72 5.80
C GLY A 81 8.65 11.31 5.45
N SER A 82 9.67 10.80 6.16
CA SER A 82 10.23 9.46 5.94
C SER A 82 10.53 9.18 4.46
N SER A 83 11.01 10.23 3.76
CA SER A 83 11.38 10.20 2.34
C SER A 83 10.24 10.33 1.32
N ASP A 84 9.03 10.59 1.77
CA ASP A 84 7.91 11.00 0.92
C ASP A 84 7.43 12.39 1.35
N TYR A 85 7.56 13.36 0.45
CA TYR A 85 7.18 14.76 0.68
C TYR A 85 6.01 15.20 -0.20
N ARG A 86 5.32 14.24 -0.81
CA ARG A 86 4.07 14.48 -1.54
C ARG A 86 2.93 14.76 -0.55
N TYR A 87 1.80 15.21 -1.07
CA TYR A 87 0.63 15.46 -0.23
C TYR A 87 0.14 14.15 0.44
N PRO A 88 0.08 14.09 1.77
CA PRO A 88 -0.23 12.87 2.50
C PRO A 88 -1.74 12.56 2.50
N ALA A 89 -2.08 11.30 2.79
CA ALA A 89 -3.46 10.88 3.02
C ALA A 89 -4.03 11.48 4.32
N MET A 90 -3.19 11.72 5.31
CA MET A 90 -3.53 12.41 6.55
C MET A 90 -2.32 13.13 7.14
N GLU A 91 -2.56 14.17 7.90
CA GLU A 91 -1.55 14.86 8.70
C GLU A 91 -1.80 14.64 10.19
N ILE A 92 -0.74 14.33 10.91
CA ILE A 92 -0.76 14.24 12.37
C ILE A 92 0.18 15.32 12.92
N LEU A 93 -0.38 16.28 13.63
CA LEU A 93 0.42 17.25 14.38
C LEU A 93 0.80 16.62 15.72
N GLN A 94 2.07 16.35 15.89
CA GLN A 94 2.61 15.82 17.14
C GLN A 94 2.80 16.94 18.18
N GLU A 95 2.93 16.59 19.46
CA GLU A 95 3.11 17.54 20.54
C GLU A 95 4.33 18.45 20.38
N ASN A 96 5.39 17.95 19.74
CA ASN A 96 6.60 18.71 19.42
C ASN A 96 6.47 19.61 18.19
N GLY A 97 5.28 19.71 17.57
CA GLY A 97 5.03 20.48 16.35
C GLY A 97 5.43 19.80 15.05
N SER A 98 5.99 18.60 15.09
CA SER A 98 6.33 17.83 13.91
C SER A 98 5.08 17.26 13.23
N ARG A 99 5.13 17.16 11.90
CA ARG A 99 4.12 16.46 11.08
C ARG A 99 4.67 15.22 10.40
N ILE A 100 5.91 14.85 10.71
CA ILE A 100 6.56 13.67 10.14
C ILE A 100 5.93 12.43 10.76
N SER A 101 5.42 11.55 9.91
CA SER A 101 4.81 10.29 10.32
C SER A 101 5.39 9.14 9.50
N ASP A 102 5.32 7.94 10.07
CA ASP A 102 5.75 6.72 9.39
C ASP A 102 4.78 5.59 9.75
N PHE A 103 4.14 5.00 8.73
CA PHE A 103 3.21 3.90 8.91
C PHE A 103 3.74 2.65 8.21
N THR A 104 4.23 1.74 9.00
CA THR A 104 4.74 0.46 8.50
C THR A 104 3.75 -0.66 8.75
N TYR A 105 3.74 -1.62 7.84
CA TYR A 105 2.95 -2.83 7.97
C TYR A 105 3.38 -3.64 9.21
N VAL A 106 2.40 -4.10 9.97
CA VAL A 106 2.61 -4.95 11.14
C VAL A 106 2.02 -6.34 10.92
N SER A 107 0.74 -6.42 10.62
CA SER A 107 0.02 -7.68 10.44
C SER A 107 -1.29 -7.47 9.69
N TYR A 108 -1.93 -8.56 9.30
CA TYR A 108 -3.25 -8.53 8.67
C TYR A 108 -4.18 -9.56 9.28
N THR A 109 -5.47 -9.35 9.06
CA THR A 109 -6.53 -10.35 9.27
C THR A 109 -7.46 -10.37 8.08
N ILE A 110 -7.88 -11.56 7.69
CA ILE A 110 -8.91 -11.75 6.65
C ILE A 110 -10.18 -12.27 7.35
N ALA A 111 -11.26 -11.53 7.16
CA ALA A 111 -12.56 -11.88 7.74
C ALA A 111 -13.65 -11.91 6.66
N ALA A 112 -14.68 -12.69 6.87
CA ALA A 112 -15.84 -12.70 6.00
C ALA A 112 -16.68 -11.42 6.22
N GLY A 113 -17.09 -10.79 5.12
CA GLY A 113 -17.90 -9.57 5.14
C GLY A 113 -17.10 -8.32 5.49
N LYS A 114 -17.81 -7.21 5.63
CA LYS A 114 -17.20 -5.92 5.98
C LYS A 114 -17.22 -5.74 7.50
N PRO A 115 -16.06 -5.53 8.15
CA PRO A 115 -16.04 -5.29 9.59
C PRO A 115 -16.71 -3.95 9.91
N LYS A 116 -17.50 -3.94 11.00
CA LYS A 116 -18.06 -2.71 11.57
C LYS A 116 -17.04 -2.11 12.53
N LEU A 117 -16.69 -0.85 12.33
CA LEU A 117 -15.93 -0.09 13.30
C LEU A 117 -16.90 0.65 14.22
N GLN A 118 -16.80 0.42 15.52
CA GLN A 118 -17.68 1.05 16.49
C GLN A 118 -17.49 2.57 16.49
N GLY A 119 -18.62 3.30 16.43
CA GLY A 119 -18.59 4.78 16.46
C GLY A 119 -18.23 5.45 15.14
N LEU A 120 -17.96 4.70 14.07
CA LEU A 120 -17.67 5.26 12.75
C LEU A 120 -18.78 4.97 11.74
N PRO A 121 -18.97 5.86 10.74
CA PRO A 121 -19.88 5.62 9.64
C PRO A 121 -19.48 4.34 8.89
N ALA A 122 -20.46 3.57 8.46
CA ALA A 122 -20.23 2.38 7.65
C ALA A 122 -20.93 2.51 6.30
N THR A 123 -20.27 2.08 5.24
CA THR A 123 -20.90 1.87 3.94
C THR A 123 -21.33 0.42 3.82
N TYR A 124 -22.43 0.20 3.14
CA TYR A 124 -22.94 -1.14 2.85
C TYR A 124 -22.63 -1.48 1.41
N THR A 125 -22.27 -2.73 1.17
CA THR A 125 -22.15 -3.26 -0.19
C THR A 125 -23.45 -4.01 -0.51
N GLU A 126 -23.87 -3.93 -1.77
CA GLU A 126 -24.86 -4.88 -2.27
C GLU A 126 -24.26 -6.29 -2.23
N LYS A 127 -25.11 -7.29 -2.14
CA LYS A 127 -24.64 -8.68 -2.22
C LYS A 127 -24.08 -8.94 -3.61
N ASP A 128 -22.83 -9.39 -3.66
CA ASP A 128 -22.22 -9.90 -4.89
C ASP A 128 -22.89 -11.20 -5.33
#